data_219c13251ac6a1adf7dfb32330b60c35
#
_entry.id   219c13251ac6a1adf7dfb32330b60c35
#
_cell.length_a   1.000
_cell.length_b   1.000
_cell.length_c   1.000
_cell.angle_alpha   90.00
_cell.angle_beta   90.00
_cell.angle_gamma   90.00
#
_symmetry.space_group_name_H-M   'P 1'
#
loop_
_entity.id
_entity.type
_entity.pdbx_description
1 polymer ?
#
loop_
_entity_poly.entity_id
_entity_poly.type
_entity_poly.pdbx_seq_one_letter_code
_entity_poly.pdbx_strand_id
1 'polypeptide(L)'
;MVIIRRNADGTIANPEVAGTTQSHPALATKRGMQALQDAGRSVPPLMSEIATKVNNAKDKPRKLKVLKDHDSVPLRQVLKGAFDPNIEWLLPKGTDVPYTVNDAPIGTEHTLLSQEAKRLYLFTKGGDNTITQNKRETLFIQMLEGLHQDEAKVLLGMKSKSLNKM
;
A
#
# COMPACT_ATOMS: atom_id res chain seq x y z
N MET A 1 24.20 -30.56 -28.13
CA MET A 1 23.75 -31.51 -29.18
C MET A 1 22.24 -31.67 -29.01
N VAL A 2 21.46 -31.14 -29.93
CA VAL A 2 19.99 -31.25 -29.88
C VAL A 2 19.61 -32.62 -30.43
N ILE A 3 19.03 -33.48 -29.59
CA ILE A 3 18.52 -34.77 -30.02
C ILE A 3 17.10 -34.55 -30.55
N ILE A 4 16.94 -34.59 -31.87
CA ILE A 4 15.62 -34.56 -32.50
C ILE A 4 15.06 -35.98 -32.43
N ARG A 5 14.03 -36.17 -31.61
CA ARG A 5 13.27 -37.44 -31.61
C ARG A 5 12.23 -37.39 -32.73
N ARG A 6 12.22 -38.40 -33.62
CA ARG A 6 11.16 -38.58 -34.61
C ARG A 6 10.11 -39.53 -34.06
N ASN A 7 8.86 -39.23 -34.33
CA ASN A 7 7.76 -40.14 -34.06
C ASN A 7 7.82 -41.35 -35.02
N ALA A 8 7.14 -42.44 -34.68
CA ALA A 8 7.11 -43.63 -35.47
C ALA A 8 6.49 -43.43 -36.88
N ASP A 9 5.80 -42.35 -37.11
CA ASP A 9 5.20 -41.92 -38.39
C ASP A 9 6.13 -41.03 -39.24
N GLY A 10 7.37 -40.80 -38.79
CA GLY A 10 8.35 -39.96 -39.50
C GLY A 10 8.20 -38.46 -39.30
N THR A 11 7.23 -38.01 -38.55
CA THR A 11 7.07 -36.58 -38.20
C THR A 11 8.06 -36.23 -37.09
N ILE A 12 8.62 -35.04 -37.18
CA ILE A 12 9.46 -34.49 -36.10
C ILE A 12 8.51 -34.27 -34.91
N ALA A 13 8.77 -34.99 -33.81
CA ALA A 13 8.18 -34.63 -32.55
C ALA A 13 8.60 -33.19 -32.28
N ASN A 14 7.67 -32.27 -32.50
CA ASN A 14 7.85 -30.94 -31.99
C ASN A 14 8.13 -31.12 -30.50
N PRO A 15 9.28 -30.71 -29.95
CA PRO A 15 9.34 -30.56 -28.54
C PRO A 15 8.17 -29.66 -28.26
N GLU A 16 7.09 -30.17 -27.70
CA GLU A 16 6.23 -29.30 -26.96
C GLU A 16 7.19 -28.51 -26.12
N VAL A 17 7.47 -27.33 -26.60
CA VAL A 17 7.77 -26.25 -25.68
C VAL A 17 6.53 -26.27 -24.82
N ALA A 18 6.58 -27.12 -23.79
CA ALA A 18 5.63 -27.05 -22.73
C ALA A 18 5.51 -25.56 -22.51
N GLY A 19 4.42 -25.01 -23.03
CA GLY A 19 4.25 -23.59 -23.00
C GLY A 19 4.29 -23.19 -21.55
N THR A 20 5.48 -23.00 -21.08
CA THR A 20 5.71 -22.00 -20.11
C THR A 20 5.38 -20.72 -20.86
N THR A 21 4.11 -20.53 -21.12
CA THR A 21 3.53 -19.27 -20.85
C THR A 21 3.95 -19.02 -19.43
N GLN A 22 5.15 -18.52 -19.27
CA GLN A 22 5.45 -17.67 -18.17
C GLN A 22 4.43 -16.56 -18.33
N SER A 23 3.25 -16.81 -17.78
CA SER A 23 2.39 -15.76 -17.36
C SER A 23 3.29 -14.99 -16.41
N HIS A 24 3.97 -13.98 -16.94
CA HIS A 24 4.48 -12.93 -16.10
C HIS A 24 3.39 -12.70 -15.09
N PRO A 25 3.66 -12.66 -13.78
CA PRO A 25 2.64 -12.31 -12.82
C PRO A 25 2.05 -11.02 -13.35
N ALA A 26 0.96 -11.17 -14.06
CA ALA A 26 0.31 -10.06 -14.70
C ALA A 26 0.11 -9.07 -13.59
N LEU A 27 0.70 -7.92 -13.80
CA LEU A 27 0.39 -6.70 -13.10
C LEU A 27 -0.95 -6.91 -12.40
N ALA A 28 -0.96 -6.84 -11.07
CA ALA A 28 -2.08 -7.31 -10.25
C ALA A 28 -3.35 -6.60 -10.67
N THR A 29 -3.98 -7.13 -11.69
CA THR A 29 -5.30 -6.69 -12.15
C THR A 29 -6.30 -7.11 -11.08
N LYS A 30 -7.42 -6.39 -10.95
CA LYS A 30 -8.54 -6.80 -10.09
C LYS A 30 -8.80 -8.31 -10.19
N ARG A 31 -8.62 -8.87 -11.37
CA ARG A 31 -8.77 -10.30 -11.67
C ARG A 31 -7.67 -11.15 -11.01
N GLY A 32 -6.43 -10.68 -10.94
CA GLY A 32 -5.34 -11.36 -10.24
C GLY A 32 -5.52 -11.31 -8.73
N MET A 33 -6.01 -10.20 -8.19
CA MET A 33 -6.32 -10.08 -6.76
C MET A 33 -7.52 -10.95 -6.38
N GLN A 34 -8.55 -11.02 -7.22
CA GLN A 34 -9.69 -11.91 -7.02
C GLN A 34 -9.26 -13.37 -7.04
N ALA A 35 -8.42 -13.76 -7.99
CA ALA A 35 -7.89 -15.12 -8.07
C ALA A 35 -7.00 -15.51 -6.86
N LEU A 36 -6.29 -14.55 -6.26
CA LEU A 36 -5.52 -14.76 -5.04
C LEU A 36 -6.43 -14.90 -3.81
N GLN A 37 -7.56 -14.19 -3.78
CA GLN A 37 -8.58 -14.34 -2.75
C GLN A 37 -9.27 -15.69 -2.87
N ASP A 38 -9.62 -16.11 -4.09
CA ASP A 38 -10.25 -17.40 -4.39
C ASP A 38 -9.32 -18.58 -4.08
N ALA A 39 -8.00 -18.36 -4.15
CA ALA A 39 -6.99 -19.35 -3.77
C ALA A 39 -6.71 -19.44 -2.25
N GLY A 40 -7.50 -18.74 -1.42
CA GLY A 40 -7.34 -18.74 0.04
C GLY A 40 -6.16 -17.90 0.55
N ARG A 41 -5.50 -17.13 -0.30
CA ARG A 41 -4.51 -16.13 0.09
C ARG A 41 -5.20 -14.80 0.29
N SER A 42 -5.45 -14.45 1.54
CA SER A 42 -5.99 -13.14 1.86
C SER A 42 -4.96 -12.04 1.52
N VAL A 43 -5.33 -11.16 0.60
CA VAL A 43 -4.58 -9.92 0.39
C VAL A 43 -4.79 -9.05 1.63
N PRO A 44 -3.71 -8.55 2.27
CA PRO A 44 -3.88 -7.66 3.40
C PRO A 44 -4.71 -6.44 3.01
N PRO A 45 -5.68 -6.02 3.83
CA PRO A 45 -6.49 -4.84 3.53
C PRO A 45 -5.62 -3.58 3.53
N LEU A 46 -6.01 -2.62 2.71
CA LEU A 46 -5.39 -1.29 2.71
C LEU A 46 -5.61 -0.58 4.04
N MET A 47 -4.72 0.34 4.40
CA MET A 47 -4.88 1.16 5.62
C MET A 47 -6.16 1.98 5.60
N SER A 48 -6.58 2.46 4.43
CA SER A 48 -7.86 3.15 4.22
C SER A 48 -9.06 2.24 4.49
N GLU A 49 -8.99 0.97 4.09
CA GLU A 49 -10.06 0.00 4.37
C GLU A 49 -10.16 -0.31 5.87
N ILE A 50 -9.03 -0.43 6.55
CA ILE A 50 -8.98 -0.62 8.01
C ILE A 50 -9.59 0.61 8.70
N ALA A 51 -9.19 1.82 8.30
CA ALA A 51 -9.74 3.07 8.84
C ALA A 51 -11.27 3.15 8.65
N THR A 52 -11.75 2.79 7.47
CA THR A 52 -13.19 2.73 7.17
C THR A 52 -13.92 1.72 8.05
N LYS A 53 -13.37 0.52 8.25
CA LYS A 53 -13.93 -0.49 9.17
C LYS A 53 -13.99 0.01 10.61
N VAL A 54 -12.97 0.71 11.07
CA VAL A 54 -12.93 1.32 12.41
C VAL A 54 -13.98 2.43 12.55
N ASN A 55 -14.11 3.28 11.54
CA ASN A 55 -15.10 4.37 11.55
C ASN A 55 -16.54 3.83 11.55
N ASN A 56 -16.80 2.77 10.81
CA ASN A 56 -18.12 2.13 10.74
C ASN A 56 -18.47 1.30 11.98
N ALA A 57 -17.51 0.99 12.85
CA ALA A 57 -17.77 0.29 14.09
C ALA A 57 -18.49 1.22 15.07
N LYS A 58 -19.63 0.76 15.60
CA LYS A 58 -20.55 1.57 16.41
C LYS A 58 -20.02 1.93 17.80
N ASP A 59 -19.18 1.08 18.37
CA ASP A 59 -18.72 1.23 19.75
C ASP A 59 -17.20 1.00 19.88
N LYS A 60 -16.64 1.47 20.99
CA LYS A 60 -15.22 1.38 21.29
C LYS A 60 -14.67 -0.05 21.30
N PRO A 61 -15.35 -1.05 21.89
CA PRO A 61 -14.89 -2.44 21.87
C PRO A 61 -14.76 -3.00 20.45
N ARG A 62 -15.73 -2.71 19.57
CA ARG A 62 -15.70 -3.14 18.17
C ARG A 62 -14.58 -2.45 17.39
N LYS A 63 -14.37 -1.16 17.60
CA LYS A 63 -13.22 -0.43 17.01
C LYS A 63 -11.88 -1.06 17.39
N LEU A 64 -11.71 -1.37 18.68
CA LEU A 64 -10.52 -2.03 19.19
C LEU A 64 -10.35 -3.44 18.61
N LYS A 65 -11.45 -4.18 18.44
CA LYS A 65 -11.40 -5.50 17.81
C LYS A 65 -10.89 -5.42 16.37
N VAL A 66 -11.43 -4.51 15.56
CA VAL A 66 -10.96 -4.30 14.18
C VAL A 66 -9.46 -3.99 14.14
N LEU A 67 -8.99 -3.10 15.01
CA LEU A 67 -7.55 -2.76 15.07
C LEU A 67 -6.69 -3.95 15.50
N LYS A 68 -7.16 -4.78 16.43
CA LYS A 68 -6.45 -6.00 16.86
C LYS A 68 -6.42 -7.07 15.77
N ASP A 69 -7.54 -7.25 15.06
CA ASP A 69 -7.64 -8.24 13.97
C ASP A 69 -6.73 -7.91 12.79
N HIS A 70 -6.41 -6.62 12.59
CA HIS A 70 -5.52 -6.12 11.55
C HIS A 70 -4.18 -5.61 12.09
N ASP A 71 -3.80 -5.99 13.30
CA ASP A 71 -2.59 -5.50 13.95
C ASP A 71 -1.34 -5.79 13.13
N SER A 72 -0.59 -4.74 12.85
CA SER A 72 0.66 -4.79 12.10
C SER A 72 1.58 -3.63 12.48
N VAL A 73 2.87 -3.79 12.25
CA VAL A 73 3.84 -2.70 12.51
C VAL A 73 3.47 -1.43 11.74
N PRO A 74 3.14 -1.47 10.44
CA PRO A 74 2.69 -0.28 9.71
C PRO A 74 1.44 0.37 10.32
N LEU A 75 0.45 -0.41 10.72
CA LEU A 75 -0.77 0.12 11.35
C LEU A 75 -0.45 0.84 12.66
N ARG A 76 0.40 0.25 13.49
CA ARG A 76 0.85 0.88 14.75
C ARG A 76 1.59 2.18 14.49
N GLN A 77 2.43 2.26 13.44
CA GLN A 77 3.13 3.48 13.05
C GLN A 77 2.16 4.57 12.60
N VAL A 78 1.16 4.22 11.80
CA VAL A 78 0.11 5.16 11.36
C VAL A 78 -0.69 5.69 12.55
N LEU A 79 -1.14 4.83 13.45
CA LEU A 79 -1.88 5.23 14.64
C LEU A 79 -1.04 6.10 15.57
N LYS A 80 0.23 5.75 15.77
CA LYS A 80 1.16 6.53 16.56
C LYS A 80 1.36 7.92 15.95
N GLY A 81 1.60 8.01 14.65
CA GLY A 81 1.74 9.28 13.94
C GLY A 81 0.49 10.17 14.02
N ALA A 82 -0.71 9.56 14.06
CA ALA A 82 -1.96 10.28 14.14
C ALA A 82 -2.31 10.78 15.55
N PHE A 83 -2.05 9.95 16.57
CA PHE A 83 -2.60 10.18 17.91
C PHE A 83 -1.57 10.47 18.99
N ASP A 84 -0.29 10.17 18.78
CA ASP A 84 0.76 10.46 19.76
C ASP A 84 1.06 11.97 19.79
N PRO A 85 0.85 12.66 20.92
CA PRO A 85 1.14 14.09 21.03
C PRO A 85 2.62 14.41 20.96
N ASN A 86 3.50 13.46 21.26
CA ASN A 86 4.95 13.63 21.22
C ASN A 86 5.51 13.62 19.79
N ILE A 87 4.75 13.13 18.83
CA ILE A 87 5.15 13.17 17.42
C ILE A 87 4.76 14.50 16.82
N GLU A 88 5.76 15.28 16.45
CA GLU A 88 5.63 16.57 15.79
C GLU A 88 5.98 16.39 14.30
N TRP A 89 5.06 16.75 13.43
CA TRP A 89 5.25 16.72 12.00
C TRP A 89 5.95 17.98 11.51
N LEU A 90 7.05 17.80 10.77
CA LEU A 90 7.84 18.89 10.18
C LEU A 90 7.33 19.27 8.77
N LEU A 91 6.05 19.20 8.57
CA LEU A 91 5.36 19.53 7.31
C LEU A 91 4.41 20.71 7.53
N PRO A 92 4.08 21.46 6.46
CA PRO A 92 3.09 22.53 6.56
C PRO A 92 1.79 22.03 7.19
N LYS A 93 1.19 22.84 8.04
CA LYS A 93 -0.07 22.51 8.74
C LYS A 93 -1.23 22.43 7.75
N GLY A 94 -2.26 21.68 8.11
CA GLY A 94 -3.47 21.53 7.31
C GLY A 94 -3.45 20.31 6.40
N THR A 95 -4.55 20.06 5.74
CA THR A 95 -4.75 18.97 4.78
C THR A 95 -4.63 19.43 3.32
N ASP A 96 -4.53 20.72 3.12
CA ASP A 96 -4.44 21.35 1.80
C ASP A 96 -2.99 21.30 1.30
N VAL A 97 -2.64 20.19 0.70
CA VAL A 97 -1.31 19.94 0.12
C VAL A 97 -1.48 19.83 -1.39
N PRO A 98 -0.73 20.61 -2.18
CA PRO A 98 -0.80 20.53 -3.63
C PRO A 98 -0.12 19.26 -4.12
N TYR A 99 -0.90 18.24 -4.49
CA TYR A 99 -0.40 17.01 -5.10
C TYR A 99 -1.38 16.53 -6.17
N THR A 100 -0.89 15.77 -7.13
CA THR A 100 -1.72 15.13 -8.15
C THR A 100 -2.35 13.87 -7.56
N VAL A 101 -3.67 13.83 -7.51
CA VAL A 101 -4.39 12.64 -7.01
C VAL A 101 -4.14 11.47 -7.96
N ASN A 102 -3.73 10.35 -7.40
CA ASN A 102 -3.59 9.12 -8.15
C ASN A 102 -4.97 8.47 -8.31
N ASP A 103 -5.50 8.48 -9.51
CA ASP A 103 -6.78 7.90 -9.89
C ASP A 103 -6.66 6.47 -10.46
N ALA A 104 -5.48 5.88 -10.35
CA ALA A 104 -5.24 4.51 -10.78
C ALA A 104 -6.17 3.53 -10.04
N PRO A 105 -6.67 2.48 -10.71
CA PRO A 105 -7.48 1.46 -10.07
C PRO A 105 -6.76 0.80 -8.90
N ILE A 106 -7.51 0.39 -7.88
CA ILE A 106 -6.97 -0.34 -6.72
C ILE A 106 -6.14 -1.54 -7.20
N GLY A 107 -4.92 -1.65 -6.71
CA GLY A 107 -3.96 -2.69 -7.06
C GLY A 107 -3.01 -2.32 -8.19
N THR A 108 -3.10 -1.12 -8.72
CA THR A 108 -2.18 -0.55 -9.73
C THR A 108 -1.39 0.64 -9.19
N GLU A 109 -1.49 0.90 -7.90
CA GLU A 109 -0.74 1.96 -7.21
C GLU A 109 0.76 1.70 -7.27
N HIS A 110 1.55 2.77 -7.30
CA HIS A 110 3.00 2.68 -7.27
C HIS A 110 3.53 2.14 -5.92
N THR A 111 2.81 2.44 -4.84
CA THR A 111 3.18 2.01 -3.49
C THR A 111 1.97 1.91 -2.58
N LEU A 112 2.16 1.27 -1.43
CA LEU A 112 1.15 1.12 -0.38
C LEU A 112 1.58 1.85 0.88
N LEU A 113 0.63 2.43 1.60
CA LEU A 113 0.92 3.10 2.88
C LEU A 113 1.56 2.14 3.90
N SER A 114 1.20 0.86 3.87
CA SER A 114 1.83 -0.17 4.69
C SER A 114 3.33 -0.34 4.39
N GLN A 115 3.75 -0.11 3.18
CA GLN A 115 5.17 -0.15 2.78
C GLN A 115 5.88 1.17 3.08
N GLU A 116 5.19 2.29 2.89
CA GLU A 116 5.74 3.62 3.13
C GLU A 116 5.80 4.01 4.61
N ALA A 117 5.04 3.33 5.47
CA ALA A 117 5.01 3.62 6.91
C ALA A 117 6.40 3.62 7.55
N LYS A 118 7.31 2.77 7.08
CA LYS A 118 8.71 2.73 7.54
C LYS A 118 9.51 4.00 7.23
N ARG A 119 9.04 4.85 6.32
CA ARG A 119 9.69 6.11 5.91
C ARG A 119 9.08 7.33 6.58
N LEU A 120 8.02 7.18 7.37
CA LEU A 120 7.31 8.28 8.01
C LEU A 120 8.19 9.08 8.99
N TYR A 121 9.24 8.46 9.53
CA TYR A 121 10.20 9.15 10.39
C TYR A 121 10.90 10.33 9.69
N LEU A 122 11.03 10.31 8.36
CA LEU A 122 11.62 11.40 7.58
C LEU A 122 10.85 12.73 7.73
N PHE A 123 9.58 12.65 8.07
CA PHE A 123 8.67 13.79 8.15
C PHE A 123 8.44 14.26 9.59
N THR A 124 9.02 13.59 10.57
CA THR A 124 8.84 13.88 11.99
C THR A 124 10.09 14.47 12.62
N LYS A 125 9.89 15.30 13.63
CA LYS A 125 10.98 15.88 14.40
C LYS A 125 11.81 14.80 15.09
N GLY A 126 13.12 14.90 14.95
CA GLY A 126 14.05 13.92 15.52
C GLY A 126 14.23 12.65 14.68
N GLY A 127 13.51 12.50 13.56
CA GLY A 127 13.65 11.34 12.69
C GLY A 127 14.89 11.42 11.80
N ASP A 128 14.93 12.42 10.94
CA ASP A 128 16.09 12.72 10.10
C ASP A 128 16.34 14.23 10.05
N ASN A 129 17.44 14.66 10.59
CA ASN A 129 17.83 16.07 10.63
C ASN A 129 18.75 16.47 9.45
N THR A 130 19.10 15.53 8.58
CA THR A 130 20.04 15.78 7.47
C THR A 130 19.33 16.30 6.22
N ILE A 131 18.04 16.01 6.05
CA ILE A 131 17.27 16.46 4.89
C ILE A 131 16.76 17.90 5.09
N THR A 132 16.83 18.68 4.01
CA THR A 132 16.29 20.04 3.99
C THR A 132 14.76 20.03 4.01
N GLN A 133 14.16 21.15 4.45
CA GLN A 133 12.70 21.29 4.47
C GLN A 133 12.07 21.08 3.10
N ASN A 134 12.63 21.69 2.05
CA ASN A 134 12.15 21.56 0.68
C ASN A 134 12.20 20.08 0.20
N LYS A 135 13.27 19.38 0.53
CA LYS A 135 13.42 17.96 0.18
C LYS A 135 12.38 17.11 0.92
N ARG A 136 12.13 17.42 2.20
CA ARG A 136 11.11 16.74 3.01
C ARG A 136 9.71 16.90 2.41
N GLU A 137 9.33 18.11 2.05
CA GLU A 137 8.05 18.40 1.42
C GLU A 137 7.91 17.73 0.06
N THR A 138 8.95 17.74 -0.76
CA THR A 138 8.97 17.04 -2.06
C THR A 138 8.77 15.53 -1.89
N LEU A 139 9.46 14.91 -0.94
CA LEU A 139 9.31 13.48 -0.65
C LEU A 139 7.90 13.14 -0.16
N PHE A 140 7.29 14.03 0.63
CA PHE A 140 5.92 13.84 1.10
C PHE A 140 4.91 13.91 -0.04
N ILE A 141 5.04 14.87 -0.95
CA ILE A 141 4.20 14.98 -2.14
C ILE A 141 4.35 13.73 -3.03
N GLN A 142 5.58 13.29 -3.29
CA GLN A 142 5.83 12.06 -4.05
C GLN A 142 5.19 10.83 -3.41
N MET A 143 5.20 10.75 -2.08
CA MET A 143 4.52 9.68 -1.36
C MET A 143 3.01 9.73 -1.57
N LEU A 144 2.39 10.91 -1.45
CA LEU A 144 0.95 11.09 -1.69
C LEU A 144 0.55 10.69 -3.12
N GLU A 145 1.34 11.08 -4.11
CA GLU A 145 1.09 10.80 -5.52
C GLU A 145 1.25 9.31 -5.88
N GLY A 146 2.08 8.58 -5.13
CA GLY A 146 2.28 7.15 -5.31
C GLY A 146 1.20 6.27 -4.66
N LEU A 147 0.46 6.80 -3.69
CA LEU A 147 -0.58 6.08 -2.94
C LEU A 147 -1.94 6.14 -3.64
N HIS A 148 -2.77 5.13 -3.38
CA HIS A 148 -4.20 5.23 -3.71
C HIS A 148 -4.81 6.45 -3.00
N GLN A 149 -5.76 7.12 -3.66
CA GLN A 149 -6.36 8.36 -3.16
C GLN A 149 -6.89 8.27 -1.71
N ASP A 150 -7.45 7.13 -1.32
CA ASP A 150 -7.98 6.96 0.03
C ASP A 150 -6.86 6.74 1.06
N GLU A 151 -5.78 6.08 0.70
CA GLU A 151 -4.59 5.99 1.54
C GLU A 151 -3.87 7.35 1.68
N ALA A 152 -3.85 8.14 0.61
CA ALA A 152 -3.34 9.51 0.67
C ALA A 152 -4.15 10.37 1.64
N LYS A 153 -5.49 10.22 1.68
CA LYS A 153 -6.35 10.89 2.67
C LYS A 153 -6.01 10.43 4.11
N VAL A 154 -5.76 9.15 4.33
CA VAL A 154 -5.32 8.64 5.64
C VAL A 154 -4.00 9.29 6.05
N LEU A 155 -3.03 9.39 5.15
CA LEU A 155 -1.75 10.03 5.41
C LEU A 155 -1.90 11.53 5.74
N LEU A 156 -2.74 12.24 5.01
CA LEU A 156 -3.06 13.65 5.30
C LEU A 156 -3.77 13.81 6.66
N GLY A 157 -4.74 12.95 6.97
CA GLY A 157 -5.42 12.93 8.26
C GLY A 157 -4.48 12.62 9.42
N MET A 158 -3.50 11.76 9.21
CA MET A 158 -2.45 11.45 10.18
C MET A 158 -1.56 12.67 10.44
N LYS A 159 -1.09 13.33 9.38
CA LYS A 159 -0.26 14.54 9.47
C LYS A 159 -0.97 15.68 10.19
N SER A 160 -2.25 15.90 9.91
CA SER A 160 -3.06 16.95 10.52
C SER A 160 -3.64 16.57 11.88
N LYS A 161 -3.38 15.33 12.34
CA LYS A 161 -3.97 14.74 13.56
C LYS A 161 -5.51 14.81 13.59
N SER A 162 -6.12 14.71 12.42
CA SER A 162 -7.57 14.73 12.21
C SER A 162 -8.16 13.39 11.78
N LEU A 163 -7.38 12.30 11.87
CA LEU A 163 -7.81 10.97 11.43
C LEU A 163 -9.10 10.48 12.13
N ASN A 164 -9.39 10.96 13.31
CA ASN A 164 -10.61 10.65 14.05
C ASN A 164 -11.85 11.41 13.56
N LYS A 165 -11.68 12.35 12.63
CA LYS A 165 -12.76 13.18 12.06
C LYS A 165 -13.11 12.79 10.63
N MET A 166 -12.41 11.80 10.07
CA MET A 166 -12.62 11.32 8.70
C MET A 166 -13.70 10.22 8.65
#